data_a84c46edc958f84b3cdd70e645df42dd
#
_entry.id   a84c46edc958f84b3cdd70e645df42dd
#
_cell.length_a   1.000
_cell.length_b   1.000
_cell.length_c   1.000
_cell.angle_alpha   90.00
_cell.angle_beta   90.00
_cell.angle_gamma   90.00
#
_symmetry.space_group_name_H-M   'P 1'
#
loop_
_entity.id
_entity.type
_entity.pdbx_description
1 polymer ?
#
loop_
_entity_poly.entity_id
_entity_poly.type
_entity_poly.pdbx_seq_one_letter_code
_entity_poly.pdbx_strand_id
1 'polypeptide(L)'
;MGSVRNSCWLIAPLLIGCTSFCLATPPVEPGRRAEWFQKAGWGVFMHYLAEKPEVPVEEWNRRINEFKVDDLARQLESAKARYFFITLGQNSGHYLAPNKTYDSLVGIRPSKCSTRDLVADLYAALEPKGIKLLVYLPNGAPDKDKTAMEKLQWKFGPYRLSEFQEKWEKVIGEWSERWGTKVVGWWFDGCYWPNAMYRHPTPPNFETFAAAARKGNPESLVAFNRGVVYPIHSEAEQEDYTAGEMDEPTKVSYGKFWVDGAQWHMLSYLGKSWSAPPPRFTDAEVVKITTRLVEAGGVVTWDVPPEADGLIPEPFLRQLRVIGEAVEAIRPR
;
A
#
# COMPACT_ATOMS: atom_id res chain seq x y z
N MET A 1 21.46 -85.70 -27.03
CA MET A 1 20.22 -84.97 -27.32
C MET A 1 19.94 -84.09 -26.12
N GLY A 2 20.35 -82.86 -26.12
CA GLY A 2 20.29 -81.95 -25.04
C GLY A 2 19.70 -80.63 -25.56
N SER A 3 18.54 -80.24 -25.05
CA SER A 3 17.82 -79.04 -25.38
C SER A 3 18.40 -77.85 -24.56
N VAL A 4 18.87 -76.83 -25.25
CA VAL A 4 19.30 -75.56 -24.65
C VAL A 4 18.13 -74.62 -24.55
N ARG A 5 17.72 -74.21 -23.34
CA ARG A 5 16.71 -73.17 -23.08
C ARG A 5 17.46 -71.83 -23.07
N ASN A 6 17.11 -70.94 -23.99
CA ASN A 6 17.49 -69.53 -23.99
C ASN A 6 16.53 -68.75 -23.01
N SER A 7 17.08 -68.18 -21.98
CA SER A 7 16.34 -67.25 -21.10
C SER A 7 16.61 -65.83 -21.57
N CYS A 8 15.58 -65.15 -22.12
CA CYS A 8 15.59 -63.72 -22.38
C CYS A 8 15.32 -62.93 -21.08
N TRP A 9 16.27 -62.10 -20.68
CA TRP A 9 16.09 -61.11 -19.62
C TRP A 9 15.55 -59.82 -20.23
N LEU A 10 14.32 -59.45 -19.87
CA LEU A 10 13.73 -58.15 -20.17
C LEU A 10 14.21 -57.15 -19.11
N ILE A 11 15.01 -56.18 -19.54
CA ILE A 11 15.41 -55.02 -18.72
C ILE A 11 14.30 -53.97 -18.87
N ALA A 12 13.53 -53.71 -17.82
CA ALA A 12 12.58 -52.61 -17.75
C ALA A 12 13.31 -51.30 -17.42
N PRO A 13 13.08 -50.19 -18.13
CA PRO A 13 13.66 -48.91 -17.76
C PRO A 13 13.00 -48.36 -16.52
N LEU A 14 13.82 -48.05 -15.51
CA LEU A 14 13.41 -47.33 -14.28
C LEU A 14 13.19 -45.85 -14.63
N LEU A 15 11.96 -45.42 -14.75
CA LEU A 15 11.58 -44.01 -14.84
C LEU A 15 11.77 -43.35 -13.47
N ILE A 16 12.89 -42.64 -13.29
CA ILE A 16 13.10 -41.76 -12.13
C ILE A 16 12.24 -40.49 -12.36
N GLY A 17 11.08 -40.47 -11.78
CA GLY A 17 10.23 -39.27 -11.71
C GLY A 17 10.89 -38.22 -10.79
N CYS A 18 11.46 -37.18 -11.38
CA CYS A 18 11.84 -35.97 -10.64
C CYS A 18 10.57 -35.26 -10.15
N THR A 19 10.12 -35.57 -8.92
CA THR A 19 9.16 -34.73 -8.22
C THR A 19 9.88 -33.49 -7.75
N SER A 20 9.67 -32.37 -8.48
CA SER A 20 10.05 -31.05 -7.99
C SER A 20 9.23 -30.73 -6.74
N PHE A 21 9.82 -30.93 -5.57
CA PHE A 21 9.29 -30.37 -4.34
C PHE A 21 9.38 -28.85 -4.43
N CYS A 22 8.26 -28.20 -4.72
CA CYS A 22 8.12 -26.78 -4.47
C CYS A 22 8.17 -26.61 -2.94
N LEU A 23 9.35 -26.25 -2.42
CA LEU A 23 9.50 -25.88 -1.02
C LEU A 23 8.66 -24.61 -0.81
N ALA A 24 7.47 -24.74 -0.25
CA ALA A 24 6.71 -23.61 0.23
C ALA A 24 7.59 -22.87 1.23
N THR A 25 7.85 -21.58 0.96
CA THR A 25 8.56 -20.71 1.93
C THR A 25 7.78 -20.76 3.25
N PRO A 26 8.44 -21.00 4.38
CA PRO A 26 7.73 -21.01 5.66
C PRO A 26 7.03 -19.67 5.89
N PRO A 27 5.85 -19.67 6.53
CA PRO A 27 5.13 -18.45 6.82
C PRO A 27 6.03 -17.51 7.63
N VAL A 28 6.07 -16.23 7.20
CA VAL A 28 6.87 -15.21 7.88
C VAL A 28 6.26 -14.96 9.25
N GLU A 29 7.09 -14.98 10.29
CA GLU A 29 6.67 -14.72 11.68
C GLU A 29 5.96 -13.36 11.79
N PRO A 30 4.85 -13.26 12.55
CA PRO A 30 4.19 -11.99 12.82
C PRO A 30 5.20 -10.97 13.38
N GLY A 31 5.20 -9.75 12.81
CA GLY A 31 6.12 -8.68 13.21
C GLY A 31 7.43 -8.61 12.40
N ARG A 32 7.95 -9.71 11.87
CA ARG A 32 9.20 -9.70 11.10
C ARG A 32 9.13 -8.81 9.84
N ARG A 33 8.00 -8.81 9.14
CA ARG A 33 7.81 -7.95 7.97
C ARG A 33 7.92 -6.48 8.31
N ALA A 34 7.45 -6.05 9.48
CA ALA A 34 7.42 -4.65 9.89
C ALA A 34 8.71 -4.14 10.54
N GLU A 35 9.74 -4.98 10.74
CA GLU A 35 11.00 -4.55 11.36
C GLU A 35 11.68 -3.39 10.61
N TRP A 36 11.70 -3.45 9.27
CA TRP A 36 12.26 -2.37 8.46
C TRP A 36 11.43 -1.08 8.59
N PHE A 37 10.11 -1.21 8.72
CA PHE A 37 9.19 -0.08 8.85
C PHE A 37 9.37 0.61 10.20
N GLN A 38 9.51 -0.17 11.28
CA GLN A 38 9.89 0.33 12.59
C GLN A 38 11.23 1.08 12.53
N LYS A 39 12.24 0.45 11.91
CA LYS A 39 13.57 1.08 11.73
C LYS A 39 13.50 2.32 10.84
N ALA A 40 12.57 2.41 9.93
CA ALA A 40 12.33 3.61 9.11
C ALA A 40 11.88 4.80 9.97
N GLY A 41 10.98 4.59 10.92
CA GLY A 41 10.51 5.58 11.88
C GLY A 41 9.56 6.61 11.30
N TRP A 42 9.82 7.17 10.11
CA TRP A 42 8.94 8.12 9.48
C TRP A 42 9.02 8.13 7.96
N GLY A 43 7.95 8.62 7.33
CA GLY A 43 7.86 8.78 5.89
C GLY A 43 6.78 9.78 5.47
N VAL A 44 6.56 9.84 4.16
CA VAL A 44 5.67 10.83 3.52
C VAL A 44 4.55 10.11 2.79
N PHE A 45 3.36 10.69 2.83
CA PHE A 45 2.18 10.27 2.08
C PHE A 45 1.76 11.40 1.13
N MET A 46 1.25 11.05 -0.05
CA MET A 46 0.76 12.02 -1.02
C MET A 46 -0.53 11.53 -1.69
N HIS A 47 -1.58 12.35 -1.62
CA HIS A 47 -2.81 12.16 -2.38
C HIS A 47 -2.67 12.78 -3.78
N TYR A 48 -2.22 12.02 -4.77
CA TYR A 48 -2.24 12.44 -6.17
C TYR A 48 -3.43 11.79 -6.87
N LEU A 49 -4.50 12.54 -7.07
CA LEU A 49 -5.82 12.02 -7.46
C LEU A 49 -6.46 12.83 -8.59
N ALA A 50 -7.30 12.19 -9.38
CA ALA A 50 -8.31 12.89 -10.15
C ALA A 50 -9.47 13.30 -9.23
N GLU A 51 -9.87 14.55 -9.24
CA GLU A 51 -10.78 15.14 -8.25
C GLU A 51 -12.22 14.58 -8.36
N LYS A 52 -12.59 14.14 -9.57
CA LYS A 52 -13.92 13.64 -9.88
C LYS A 52 -13.90 12.62 -11.02
N PRO A 53 -14.95 11.80 -11.16
CA PRO A 53 -15.06 10.76 -12.20
C PRO A 53 -15.10 11.30 -13.63
N GLU A 54 -15.53 12.55 -13.82
CA GLU A 54 -15.70 13.21 -15.11
C GLU A 54 -14.39 13.80 -15.68
N VAL A 55 -13.28 13.72 -14.94
CA VAL A 55 -11.97 14.10 -15.50
C VAL A 55 -11.74 13.27 -16.77
N PRO A 56 -11.52 13.91 -17.95
CA PRO A 56 -11.25 13.18 -19.17
C PRO A 56 -10.03 12.29 -19.05
N VAL A 57 -10.09 11.10 -19.62
CA VAL A 57 -8.98 10.12 -19.55
C VAL A 57 -7.71 10.69 -20.19
N GLU A 58 -7.85 11.46 -21.26
CA GLU A 58 -6.73 12.14 -21.93
C GLU A 58 -6.06 13.15 -21.00
N GLU A 59 -6.86 13.91 -20.24
CA GLU A 59 -6.37 14.87 -19.26
C GLU A 59 -5.68 14.15 -18.10
N TRP A 60 -6.26 13.04 -17.61
CA TRP A 60 -5.61 12.24 -16.59
C TRP A 60 -4.26 11.69 -17.05
N ASN A 61 -4.20 11.10 -18.25
CA ASN A 61 -2.94 10.61 -18.82
C ASN A 61 -1.93 11.73 -19.05
N ARG A 62 -2.37 12.93 -19.45
CA ARG A 62 -1.47 14.08 -19.57
C ARG A 62 -0.84 14.44 -18.24
N ARG A 63 -1.64 14.58 -17.16
CA ARG A 63 -1.14 14.84 -15.78
C ARG A 63 -0.15 13.78 -15.33
N ILE A 64 -0.48 12.49 -15.55
CA ILE A 64 0.42 11.40 -15.20
C ILE A 64 1.73 11.47 -15.99
N ASN A 65 1.70 11.84 -17.27
CA ASN A 65 2.90 11.98 -18.09
C ASN A 65 3.77 13.17 -17.68
N GLU A 66 3.17 14.24 -17.18
CA GLU A 66 3.85 15.44 -16.71
C GLU A 66 4.41 15.31 -15.27
N PHE A 67 4.09 14.23 -14.56
CA PHE A 67 4.56 14.00 -13.20
C PHE A 67 6.08 13.89 -13.15
N LYS A 68 6.72 14.73 -12.32
CA LYS A 68 8.17 14.89 -12.21
C LYS A 68 8.78 13.91 -11.19
N VAL A 69 8.85 12.66 -11.57
CA VAL A 69 9.27 11.56 -10.69
C VAL A 69 10.64 11.78 -10.05
N ASP A 70 11.66 12.15 -10.87
CA ASP A 70 13.04 12.33 -10.39
C ASP A 70 13.18 13.54 -9.46
N ASP A 71 12.41 14.62 -9.71
CA ASP A 71 12.41 15.81 -8.86
C ASP A 71 11.77 15.52 -7.50
N LEU A 72 10.63 14.79 -7.49
CA LEU A 72 10.00 14.32 -6.26
C LEU A 72 10.94 13.43 -5.46
N ALA A 73 11.64 12.50 -6.12
CA ALA A 73 12.60 11.63 -5.46
C ALA A 73 13.75 12.44 -4.81
N ARG A 74 14.24 13.52 -5.47
CA ARG A 74 15.22 14.44 -4.88
C ARG A 74 14.64 15.23 -3.70
N GLN A 75 13.36 15.65 -3.76
CA GLN A 75 12.71 16.31 -2.63
C GLN A 75 12.64 15.39 -1.41
N LEU A 76 12.17 14.14 -1.60
CA LEU A 76 12.08 13.13 -0.53
C LEU A 76 13.44 12.78 0.07
N GLU A 77 14.48 12.65 -0.78
CA GLU A 77 15.86 12.45 -0.34
C GLU A 77 16.37 13.63 0.49
N SER A 78 16.13 14.87 0.04
CA SER A 78 16.51 16.08 0.78
C SER A 78 15.84 16.20 2.15
N ALA A 79 14.62 15.64 2.27
CA ALA A 79 13.89 15.54 3.51
C ALA A 79 14.28 14.31 4.36
N LYS A 80 15.20 13.45 3.86
CA LYS A 80 15.60 12.19 4.53
C LYS A 80 14.43 11.25 4.81
N ALA A 81 13.39 11.29 3.98
CA ALA A 81 12.26 10.39 4.08
C ALA A 81 12.73 8.94 3.83
N ARG A 82 12.24 8.00 4.64
CA ARG A 82 12.66 6.59 4.54
C ARG A 82 11.74 5.76 3.68
N TYR A 83 10.51 6.21 3.51
CA TYR A 83 9.53 5.61 2.63
C TYR A 83 8.54 6.67 2.13
N PHE A 84 7.88 6.33 1.06
CA PHE A 84 6.88 7.17 0.41
C PHE A 84 5.62 6.35 0.11
N PHE A 85 4.45 6.89 0.47
CA PHE A 85 3.15 6.40 0.05
C PHE A 85 2.60 7.27 -1.07
N ILE A 86 2.06 6.64 -2.10
CA ILE A 86 1.26 7.31 -3.15
C ILE A 86 -0.12 6.69 -3.24
N THR A 87 -1.15 7.51 -3.42
CA THR A 87 -2.48 6.99 -3.73
C THR A 87 -2.48 6.37 -5.13
N LEU A 88 -2.77 5.07 -5.22
CA LEU A 88 -2.91 4.40 -6.53
C LEU A 88 -4.15 4.88 -7.27
N GLY A 89 -5.20 5.19 -6.55
CA GLY A 89 -6.46 5.75 -7.00
C GLY A 89 -7.44 5.85 -5.84
N GLN A 90 -8.59 6.47 -6.06
CA GLN A 90 -9.65 6.62 -5.07
C GLN A 90 -11.02 6.68 -5.75
N ASN A 91 -11.95 7.39 -5.15
CA ASN A 91 -13.37 7.47 -5.49
C ASN A 91 -13.72 7.82 -6.93
N SER A 92 -12.84 8.49 -7.68
CA SER A 92 -13.06 8.86 -9.08
C SER A 92 -12.93 7.70 -10.08
N GLY A 93 -12.26 6.61 -9.66
CA GLY A 93 -11.99 5.46 -10.52
C GLY A 93 -10.82 5.64 -11.48
N HIS A 94 -10.06 6.74 -11.36
CA HIS A 94 -8.81 6.93 -12.08
C HIS A 94 -7.64 6.36 -11.28
N TYR A 95 -6.74 5.64 -11.97
CA TYR A 95 -5.61 4.96 -11.33
C TYR A 95 -4.27 5.35 -11.97
N LEU A 96 -3.19 5.29 -11.19
CA LEU A 96 -1.83 5.68 -11.60
C LEU A 96 -1.11 4.64 -12.49
N ALA A 97 -1.70 3.48 -12.69
CA ALA A 97 -1.07 2.39 -13.45
C ALA A 97 -2.10 1.56 -14.20
N PRO A 98 -1.71 0.90 -15.31
CA PRO A 98 -2.58 -0.02 -16.04
C PRO A 98 -3.04 -1.21 -15.19
N ASN A 99 -4.29 -1.67 -15.44
CA ASN A 99 -4.81 -2.90 -14.86
C ASN A 99 -5.81 -3.56 -15.83
N LYS A 100 -5.41 -4.66 -16.43
CA LYS A 100 -6.23 -5.38 -17.43
C LYS A 100 -7.45 -6.06 -16.80
N THR A 101 -7.30 -6.53 -15.57
CA THR A 101 -8.39 -7.15 -14.81
C THR A 101 -9.48 -6.13 -14.51
N TYR A 102 -9.11 -4.94 -14.02
CA TYR A 102 -10.05 -3.84 -13.81
C TYR A 102 -10.76 -3.47 -15.11
N ASP A 103 -10.00 -3.25 -16.19
CA ASP A 103 -10.54 -2.92 -17.51
C ASP A 103 -11.52 -3.98 -18.05
N SER A 104 -11.22 -5.25 -17.81
CA SER A 104 -12.09 -6.35 -18.22
C SER A 104 -13.39 -6.41 -17.40
N LEU A 105 -13.29 -6.18 -16.08
CA LEU A 105 -14.43 -6.26 -15.17
C LEU A 105 -15.38 -5.05 -15.33
N VAL A 106 -14.82 -3.84 -15.46
CA VAL A 106 -15.58 -2.59 -15.48
C VAL A 106 -16.04 -2.23 -16.89
N GLY A 107 -15.20 -2.48 -17.89
CA GLY A 107 -15.56 -2.29 -19.30
C GLY A 107 -15.60 -0.83 -19.79
N ILE A 108 -15.13 0.15 -18.98
CA ILE A 108 -15.06 1.56 -19.38
C ILE A 108 -14.00 1.73 -20.46
N ARG A 109 -14.34 2.48 -21.51
CA ARG A 109 -13.45 2.78 -22.64
C ARG A 109 -13.56 4.27 -23.04
N PRO A 110 -12.43 5.00 -23.17
CA PRO A 110 -11.07 4.55 -22.85
C PRO A 110 -10.91 4.22 -21.35
N SER A 111 -9.89 3.42 -21.01
CA SER A 111 -9.62 3.02 -19.61
C SER A 111 -9.30 4.22 -18.74
N LYS A 112 -9.83 4.24 -17.52
CA LYS A 112 -9.46 5.21 -16.48
C LYS A 112 -8.13 4.84 -15.74
N CYS A 113 -7.62 3.65 -15.98
CA CYS A 113 -6.25 3.31 -15.60
C CYS A 113 -5.27 4.05 -16.50
N SER A 114 -4.26 4.68 -15.92
CA SER A 114 -3.23 5.38 -16.70
C SER A 114 -2.53 4.42 -17.68
N THR A 115 -2.17 4.93 -18.85
CA THR A 115 -1.33 4.19 -19.81
C THR A 115 0.13 4.09 -19.36
N ARG A 116 0.62 5.07 -18.58
CA ARG A 116 1.92 5.07 -17.90
C ARG A 116 1.80 4.35 -16.56
N ASP A 117 2.76 3.51 -16.23
CA ASP A 117 2.88 2.90 -14.89
C ASP A 117 3.70 3.84 -13.99
N LEU A 118 3.03 4.86 -13.44
CA LEU A 118 3.70 5.85 -12.58
C LEU A 118 4.28 5.21 -11.30
N VAL A 119 3.67 4.12 -10.82
CA VAL A 119 4.17 3.40 -9.63
C VAL A 119 5.53 2.74 -9.92
N ALA A 120 5.67 2.12 -11.09
CA ALA A 120 6.94 1.55 -11.51
C ALA A 120 8.04 2.61 -11.71
N ASP A 121 7.68 3.77 -12.28
CA ASP A 121 8.61 4.89 -12.46
C ASP A 121 9.03 5.50 -11.11
N LEU A 122 8.10 5.67 -10.18
CA LEU A 122 8.41 6.13 -8.81
C LEU A 122 9.38 5.17 -8.12
N TYR A 123 9.15 3.86 -8.21
CA TYR A 123 10.09 2.90 -7.66
C TYR A 123 11.49 3.07 -8.24
N ALA A 124 11.61 3.20 -9.57
CA ALA A 124 12.91 3.33 -10.23
C ALA A 124 13.69 4.58 -9.79
N ALA A 125 13.00 5.68 -9.44
CA ALA A 125 13.64 6.90 -8.95
C ALA A 125 13.94 6.87 -7.44
N LEU A 126 13.15 6.15 -6.65
CA LEU A 126 13.26 6.07 -5.19
C LEU A 126 14.26 5.02 -4.71
N GLU A 127 14.35 3.89 -5.40
CA GLU A 127 15.19 2.75 -5.01
C GLU A 127 16.68 3.12 -4.88
N PRO A 128 17.32 3.86 -5.82
CA PRO A 128 18.72 4.26 -5.70
C PRO A 128 19.00 5.18 -4.50
N LYS A 129 17.94 5.80 -3.93
CA LYS A 129 18.00 6.68 -2.77
C LYS A 129 17.68 5.95 -1.46
N GLY A 130 17.40 4.65 -1.52
CA GLY A 130 17.03 3.83 -0.37
C GLY A 130 15.64 4.16 0.20
N ILE A 131 14.78 4.84 -0.56
CA ILE A 131 13.42 5.20 -0.17
C ILE A 131 12.46 4.11 -0.64
N LYS A 132 11.75 3.49 0.29
CA LYS A 132 10.81 2.40 -0.02
C LYS A 132 9.47 2.94 -0.49
N LEU A 133 8.83 2.25 -1.44
CA LEU A 133 7.55 2.66 -2.02
C LEU A 133 6.41 1.80 -1.48
N LEU A 134 5.37 2.46 -0.97
CA LEU A 134 4.11 1.86 -0.55
C LEU A 134 2.95 2.53 -1.31
N VAL A 135 1.83 1.84 -1.40
CA VAL A 135 0.65 2.35 -2.10
C VAL A 135 -0.59 2.37 -1.20
N TYR A 136 -1.42 3.37 -1.42
CA TYR A 136 -2.76 3.47 -0.87
C TYR A 136 -3.78 3.03 -1.91
N LEU A 137 -4.81 2.32 -1.49
CA LEU A 137 -5.96 1.98 -2.31
C LEU A 137 -7.20 1.84 -1.41
N PRO A 138 -8.40 2.31 -1.82
CA PRO A 138 -9.62 1.98 -1.11
C PRO A 138 -9.86 0.46 -1.09
N ASN A 139 -10.39 -0.04 0.01
CA ASN A 139 -10.85 -1.41 0.11
C ASN A 139 -12.18 -1.66 -0.63
N GLY A 140 -12.84 -0.59 -1.07
CA GLY A 140 -14.06 -0.57 -1.87
C GLY A 140 -13.83 -0.18 -3.32
N ALA A 141 -14.83 -0.35 -4.17
CA ALA A 141 -14.84 0.22 -5.51
C ALA A 141 -14.86 1.75 -5.46
N PRO A 142 -14.48 2.43 -6.57
CA PRO A 142 -14.56 3.89 -6.64
C PRO A 142 -16.01 4.36 -6.52
N ASP A 143 -16.39 4.86 -5.35
CA ASP A 143 -17.77 5.13 -4.94
C ASP A 143 -18.44 6.33 -5.64
N LYS A 144 -17.68 7.12 -6.39
CA LYS A 144 -18.20 8.18 -7.26
C LYS A 144 -18.36 7.72 -8.71
N ASP A 145 -17.81 6.57 -9.11
CA ASP A 145 -17.96 5.99 -10.45
C ASP A 145 -19.09 4.96 -10.46
N LYS A 146 -20.29 5.40 -10.87
CA LYS A 146 -21.49 4.56 -10.90
C LYS A 146 -21.31 3.29 -11.76
N THR A 147 -20.60 3.40 -12.88
CA THR A 147 -20.35 2.25 -13.76
C THR A 147 -19.45 1.24 -13.08
N ALA A 148 -18.36 1.69 -12.46
CA ALA A 148 -17.47 0.82 -11.74
C ALA A 148 -18.17 0.15 -10.53
N MET A 149 -18.96 0.92 -9.77
CA MET A 149 -19.73 0.38 -8.65
C MET A 149 -20.67 -0.74 -9.10
N GLU A 150 -21.45 -0.52 -10.18
CA GLU A 150 -22.36 -1.50 -10.71
C GLU A 150 -21.65 -2.77 -11.20
N LYS A 151 -20.61 -2.61 -12.03
CA LYS A 151 -19.87 -3.73 -12.64
C LYS A 151 -19.08 -4.55 -11.61
N LEU A 152 -18.52 -3.88 -10.61
CA LEU A 152 -17.83 -4.52 -9.50
C LEU A 152 -18.81 -5.04 -8.43
N GLN A 153 -20.09 -4.69 -8.49
CA GLN A 153 -21.11 -5.04 -7.50
C GLN A 153 -20.82 -4.44 -6.10
N TRP A 154 -20.30 -3.19 -6.11
CA TRP A 154 -20.04 -2.44 -4.89
C TRP A 154 -21.27 -1.69 -4.41
N LYS A 155 -21.49 -1.72 -3.10
CA LYS A 155 -22.48 -0.91 -2.41
C LYS A 155 -21.91 -0.42 -1.10
N PHE A 156 -21.94 0.88 -0.88
CA PHE A 156 -21.51 1.49 0.37
C PHE A 156 -22.43 1.11 1.53
N GLY A 157 -21.87 0.64 2.64
CA GLY A 157 -22.62 0.27 3.84
C GLY A 157 -22.18 -1.07 4.44
N PRO A 158 -22.84 -1.48 5.54
CA PRO A 158 -22.51 -2.68 6.31
C PRO A 158 -23.01 -3.98 5.64
N TYR A 159 -22.59 -4.22 4.43
CA TYR A 159 -23.01 -5.37 3.64
C TYR A 159 -21.90 -6.40 3.46
N ARG A 160 -22.25 -7.69 3.47
CA ARG A 160 -21.36 -8.75 3.02
C ARG A 160 -21.36 -8.75 1.48
N LEU A 161 -20.29 -8.29 0.87
CA LEU A 161 -20.15 -8.14 -0.58
C LEU A 161 -19.09 -9.12 -1.12
N SER A 162 -19.34 -10.43 -0.99
CA SER A 162 -18.37 -11.47 -1.39
C SER A 162 -17.99 -11.39 -2.87
N GLU A 163 -18.95 -11.21 -3.78
CA GLU A 163 -18.67 -11.11 -5.22
C GLU A 163 -17.84 -9.85 -5.56
N PHE A 164 -18.10 -8.73 -4.89
CA PHE A 164 -17.27 -7.56 -5.03
C PHE A 164 -15.85 -7.84 -4.56
N GLN A 165 -15.69 -8.39 -3.35
CA GLN A 165 -14.39 -8.64 -2.76
C GLN A 165 -13.54 -9.58 -3.64
N GLU A 166 -14.13 -10.68 -4.16
CA GLU A 166 -13.45 -11.57 -5.09
C GLU A 166 -12.95 -10.87 -6.37
N LYS A 167 -13.76 -9.95 -6.92
CA LYS A 167 -13.36 -9.14 -8.08
C LYS A 167 -12.24 -8.16 -7.72
N TRP A 168 -12.36 -7.50 -6.56
CA TRP A 168 -11.40 -6.51 -6.11
C TRP A 168 -10.05 -7.13 -5.76
N GLU A 169 -10.04 -8.29 -5.13
CA GLU A 169 -8.85 -9.08 -4.86
C GLU A 169 -8.11 -9.48 -6.16
N LYS A 170 -8.83 -9.79 -7.24
CA LYS A 170 -8.21 -10.04 -8.57
C LYS A 170 -7.54 -8.78 -9.13
N VAL A 171 -8.18 -7.62 -8.98
CA VAL A 171 -7.62 -6.33 -9.41
C VAL A 171 -6.35 -6.00 -8.61
N ILE A 172 -6.41 -6.12 -7.29
CA ILE A 172 -5.26 -5.92 -6.39
C ILE A 172 -4.13 -6.90 -6.73
N GLY A 173 -4.48 -8.18 -6.93
CA GLY A 173 -3.54 -9.24 -7.27
C GLY A 173 -2.77 -8.97 -8.56
N GLU A 174 -3.40 -8.39 -9.60
CA GLU A 174 -2.70 -8.00 -10.83
C GLU A 174 -1.66 -6.91 -10.56
N TRP A 175 -2.01 -5.85 -9.81
CA TRP A 175 -1.02 -4.82 -9.46
C TRP A 175 0.09 -5.38 -8.56
N SER A 176 -0.26 -6.22 -7.58
CA SER A 176 0.73 -6.86 -6.71
C SER A 176 1.74 -7.68 -7.52
N GLU A 177 1.30 -8.52 -8.46
CA GLU A 177 2.18 -9.30 -9.34
C GLU A 177 2.99 -8.41 -10.30
N ARG A 178 2.39 -7.35 -10.85
CA ARG A 178 3.03 -6.39 -11.74
C ARG A 178 4.25 -5.73 -11.11
N TRP A 179 4.13 -5.33 -9.85
CA TRP A 179 5.21 -4.61 -9.17
C TRP A 179 6.13 -5.53 -8.36
N GLY A 180 5.65 -6.68 -7.91
CA GLY A 180 6.43 -7.62 -7.11
C GLY A 180 7.06 -6.91 -5.92
N THR A 181 8.36 -7.09 -5.70
CA THR A 181 9.11 -6.49 -4.58
C THR A 181 9.32 -4.98 -4.68
N LYS A 182 8.90 -4.34 -5.76
CA LYS A 182 8.99 -2.87 -5.92
C LYS A 182 8.05 -2.12 -4.97
N VAL A 183 6.87 -2.68 -4.70
CA VAL A 183 5.92 -2.17 -3.71
C VAL A 183 6.04 -3.02 -2.47
N VAL A 184 6.45 -2.38 -1.37
CA VAL A 184 6.74 -3.08 -0.11
C VAL A 184 5.62 -2.98 0.91
N GLY A 185 4.50 -2.33 0.58
CA GLY A 185 3.36 -2.26 1.48
C GLY A 185 2.12 -1.60 0.87
N TRP A 186 0.99 -1.90 1.50
CA TRP A 186 -0.34 -1.45 1.13
C TRP A 186 -1.05 -0.85 2.33
N TRP A 187 -1.74 0.26 2.11
CA TRP A 187 -2.65 0.87 3.07
C TRP A 187 -4.04 0.93 2.43
N PHE A 188 -4.97 0.13 2.96
CA PHE A 188 -6.32 0.02 2.43
C PHE A 188 -7.29 0.89 3.21
N ASP A 189 -7.91 1.84 2.53
CA ASP A 189 -8.84 2.80 3.11
C ASP A 189 -10.29 2.33 3.07
N GLY A 190 -11.10 2.85 3.98
CA GLY A 190 -12.55 2.69 3.94
C GLY A 190 -13.08 1.38 4.55
N CYS A 191 -12.31 0.69 5.39
CA CYS A 191 -12.73 -0.52 6.09
C CYS A 191 -13.71 -0.22 7.26
N TYR A 192 -14.75 0.59 7.00
CA TYR A 192 -15.64 1.12 8.03
C TYR A 192 -16.55 0.07 8.70
N TRP A 193 -16.81 -1.05 8.05
CA TRP A 193 -17.67 -2.12 8.55
C TRP A 193 -16.97 -3.49 8.51
N PRO A 194 -15.84 -3.66 9.22
CA PRO A 194 -15.02 -4.86 9.09
C PRO A 194 -15.77 -6.15 9.50
N ASN A 195 -16.63 -6.07 10.52
CA ASN A 195 -17.40 -7.24 10.96
C ASN A 195 -18.43 -7.71 9.93
N ALA A 196 -19.05 -6.77 9.23
CA ALA A 196 -20.05 -7.11 8.21
C ALA A 196 -19.40 -7.59 6.90
N MET A 197 -18.26 -7.03 6.52
CA MET A 197 -17.66 -7.25 5.22
C MET A 197 -16.54 -8.30 5.23
N TYR A 198 -15.58 -8.19 6.16
CA TYR A 198 -14.28 -8.87 6.04
C TYR A 198 -14.01 -9.90 7.13
N ARG A 199 -14.58 -9.77 8.34
CA ARG A 199 -14.44 -10.76 9.41
C ARG A 199 -15.44 -11.89 9.22
N HIS A 200 -15.21 -12.72 8.20
CA HIS A 200 -16.02 -13.88 7.92
C HIS A 200 -15.18 -15.15 8.02
N PRO A 201 -15.70 -16.24 8.62
CA PRO A 201 -14.95 -17.49 8.79
C PRO A 201 -14.62 -18.19 7.46
N THR A 202 -15.36 -17.88 6.39
CA THR A 202 -15.12 -18.42 5.05
C THR A 202 -14.72 -17.31 4.08
N PRO A 203 -13.82 -17.58 3.13
CA PRO A 203 -13.46 -16.63 2.07
C PRO A 203 -14.68 -16.13 1.26
N PRO A 204 -14.55 -14.92 0.67
CA PRO A 204 -13.45 -13.99 0.82
C PRO A 204 -13.52 -13.27 2.18
N ASN A 205 -12.39 -12.92 2.77
CA ASN A 205 -12.26 -12.29 4.08
C ASN A 205 -10.95 -11.47 4.19
N PHE A 206 -10.53 -11.06 5.38
CA PHE A 206 -9.26 -10.34 5.57
C PHE A 206 -8.04 -11.17 5.14
N GLU A 207 -8.06 -12.48 5.32
CA GLU A 207 -6.96 -13.36 4.94
C GLU A 207 -6.76 -13.34 3.41
N THR A 208 -7.84 -13.54 2.64
CA THR A 208 -7.76 -13.51 1.17
C THR A 208 -7.45 -12.13 0.63
N PHE A 209 -7.94 -11.07 1.28
CA PHE A 209 -7.62 -9.70 0.91
C PHE A 209 -6.12 -9.40 1.09
N ALA A 210 -5.57 -9.73 2.26
CA ALA A 210 -4.14 -9.61 2.51
C ALA A 210 -3.29 -10.49 1.57
N ALA A 211 -3.75 -11.70 1.25
CA ALA A 211 -3.11 -12.58 0.29
C ALA A 211 -3.06 -11.98 -1.11
N ALA A 212 -4.13 -11.31 -1.56
CA ALA A 212 -4.14 -10.60 -2.85
C ALA A 212 -3.08 -9.49 -2.90
N ALA A 213 -2.96 -8.69 -1.84
CA ALA A 213 -1.94 -7.65 -1.72
C ALA A 213 -0.50 -8.21 -1.71
N ARG A 214 -0.31 -9.43 -1.20
CA ARG A 214 0.98 -10.11 -1.09
C ARG A 214 1.30 -11.06 -2.26
N LYS A 215 0.44 -11.15 -3.25
CA LYS A 215 0.58 -12.13 -4.35
C LYS A 215 1.90 -12.01 -5.09
N GLY A 216 2.36 -10.80 -5.39
CA GLY A 216 3.66 -10.54 -6.04
C GLY A 216 4.83 -10.35 -5.06
N ASN A 217 4.54 -10.09 -3.78
CA ASN A 217 5.54 -9.87 -2.75
C ASN A 217 5.03 -10.37 -1.39
N PRO A 218 5.38 -11.59 -0.96
CA PRO A 218 4.98 -12.15 0.34
C PRO A 218 5.42 -11.33 1.56
N GLU A 219 6.46 -10.49 1.41
CA GLU A 219 6.98 -9.60 2.45
C GLU A 219 6.29 -8.22 2.46
N SER A 220 5.30 -7.99 1.58
CA SER A 220 4.58 -6.72 1.52
C SER A 220 3.75 -6.49 2.78
N LEU A 221 3.91 -5.30 3.39
CA LEU A 221 3.13 -4.88 4.55
C LEU A 221 1.68 -4.59 4.16
N VAL A 222 0.75 -4.86 5.08
CA VAL A 222 -0.68 -4.58 4.87
C VAL A 222 -1.25 -3.91 6.11
N ALA A 223 -2.08 -2.87 5.91
CA ALA A 223 -2.91 -2.25 6.93
C ALA A 223 -4.32 -1.96 6.38
N PHE A 224 -5.33 -2.04 7.25
CA PHE A 224 -6.74 -1.81 6.93
C PHE A 224 -7.29 -0.66 7.76
N ASN A 225 -7.70 0.43 7.11
CA ASN A 225 -8.18 1.63 7.77
C ASN A 225 -9.70 1.64 7.92
N ARG A 226 -10.17 1.64 9.15
CA ARG A 226 -11.60 1.86 9.47
C ARG A 226 -11.95 3.31 9.80
N GLY A 227 -11.05 4.26 9.52
CA GLY A 227 -11.19 5.67 9.88
C GLY A 227 -10.48 6.02 11.19
N VAL A 228 -10.71 7.25 11.64
CA VAL A 228 -10.11 7.77 12.88
C VAL A 228 -10.67 7.05 14.10
N VAL A 229 -9.83 6.33 14.83
CA VAL A 229 -10.19 5.59 16.06
C VAL A 229 -9.16 5.82 17.16
N TYR A 230 -9.64 6.11 18.36
CA TYR A 230 -8.82 6.28 19.56
C TYR A 230 -9.14 5.19 20.61
N PRO A 231 -8.15 4.51 21.20
CA PRO A 231 -6.72 4.51 20.81
C PRO A 231 -6.49 3.83 19.46
N ILE A 232 -5.35 4.09 18.84
CA ILE A 232 -4.91 3.35 17.63
C ILE A 232 -4.82 1.86 17.98
N HIS A 233 -5.40 1.01 17.14
CA HIS A 233 -5.39 -0.45 17.26
C HIS A 233 -5.28 -1.10 15.89
N SER A 234 -4.97 -2.39 15.84
CA SER A 234 -5.02 -3.21 14.63
C SER A 234 -6.46 -3.61 14.33
N GLU A 235 -6.82 -3.62 13.05
CA GLU A 235 -8.17 -4.00 12.61
C GLU A 235 -8.27 -5.51 12.34
N ALA A 236 -7.17 -6.16 11.95
CA ALA A 236 -7.14 -7.58 11.61
C ALA A 236 -5.80 -8.22 11.95
N GLU A 237 -5.82 -9.52 12.26
CA GLU A 237 -4.60 -10.32 12.52
C GLU A 237 -3.63 -10.35 11.34
N GLN A 238 -4.11 -10.05 10.13
CA GLN A 238 -3.33 -10.01 8.91
C GLN A 238 -2.52 -8.74 8.75
N GLU A 239 -2.77 -7.71 9.57
CA GLU A 239 -2.04 -6.44 9.53
C GLU A 239 -0.61 -6.59 10.07
N ASP A 240 0.33 -5.95 9.39
CA ASP A 240 1.71 -5.84 9.84
C ASP A 240 1.96 -4.52 10.60
N TYR A 241 1.14 -3.52 10.34
CA TYR A 241 1.17 -2.22 11.00
C TYR A 241 -0.25 -1.65 11.09
N THR A 242 -0.50 -0.81 12.09
CA THR A 242 -1.81 -0.16 12.25
C THR A 242 -2.02 0.88 11.15
N ALA A 243 -3.23 1.01 10.62
CA ALA A 243 -3.55 2.06 9.65
C ALA A 243 -3.35 3.46 10.25
N GLY A 244 -3.80 3.66 11.49
CA GLY A 244 -3.43 4.78 12.34
C GLY A 244 -3.87 6.17 11.85
N GLU A 245 -4.95 6.26 11.09
CA GLU A 245 -5.50 7.54 10.64
C GLU A 245 -5.84 8.45 11.84
N MET A 246 -5.29 9.68 11.84
CA MET A 246 -5.44 10.64 12.92
C MET A 246 -5.60 12.06 12.41
N ASP A 247 -6.69 12.72 12.84
CA ASP A 247 -6.89 14.16 12.61
C ASP A 247 -6.10 15.03 13.61
N GLU A 248 -5.96 14.53 14.85
CA GLU A 248 -5.33 15.27 15.94
C GLU A 248 -4.12 14.51 16.52
N PRO A 249 -2.95 14.55 15.85
CA PRO A 249 -1.78 13.79 16.26
C PRO A 249 -1.21 14.18 17.64
N THR A 250 -1.56 15.37 18.16
CA THR A 250 -1.18 15.80 19.51
C THR A 250 -1.91 15.06 20.63
N LYS A 251 -3.10 14.50 20.33
CA LYS A 251 -3.92 13.73 21.29
C LYS A 251 -3.56 12.26 21.36
N VAL A 252 -2.65 11.80 20.49
CA VAL A 252 -2.27 10.40 20.45
C VAL A 252 -1.48 10.04 21.70
N SER A 253 -2.01 9.10 22.48
CA SER A 253 -1.27 8.45 23.57
C SER A 253 -0.32 7.40 22.96
N TYR A 254 0.92 7.39 23.44
CA TYR A 254 1.96 6.46 23.05
C TYR A 254 2.40 5.68 24.28
N GLY A 255 2.74 4.46 24.11
CA GLY A 255 3.19 3.59 25.20
C GLY A 255 3.49 2.18 24.75
N LYS A 256 3.06 1.82 23.55
CA LYS A 256 3.36 0.52 22.95
C LYS A 256 3.66 0.71 21.49
N PHE A 257 4.84 0.31 21.03
CA PHE A 257 5.17 0.32 19.61
C PHE A 257 4.64 -0.93 18.87
N TRP A 258 4.11 -1.91 19.60
CA TRP A 258 3.33 -3.03 19.08
C TRP A 258 1.94 -3.03 19.70
N VAL A 259 0.93 -3.12 18.86
CA VAL A 259 -0.49 -3.16 19.25
C VAL A 259 -1.16 -4.31 18.51
N ASP A 260 -1.72 -5.25 19.28
CA ASP A 260 -2.44 -6.42 18.72
C ASP A 260 -1.64 -7.23 17.68
N GLY A 261 -0.31 -7.28 17.85
CA GLY A 261 0.60 -7.97 16.93
C GLY A 261 1.09 -7.13 15.73
N ALA A 262 0.59 -5.92 15.54
CA ALA A 262 0.98 -5.00 14.48
C ALA A 262 1.93 -3.90 14.99
N GLN A 263 2.84 -3.40 14.12
CA GLN A 263 3.66 -2.23 14.40
C GLN A 263 2.76 -1.00 14.57
N TRP A 264 2.90 -0.30 15.68
CA TRP A 264 2.17 0.93 15.89
C TRP A 264 2.61 2.00 14.89
N HIS A 265 1.64 2.52 14.13
CA HIS A 265 1.85 3.54 13.11
C HIS A 265 0.75 4.59 13.19
N MET A 266 1.10 5.82 12.90
CA MET A 266 0.20 6.95 12.78
C MET A 266 0.34 7.59 11.40
N LEU A 267 -0.79 7.79 10.71
CA LEU A 267 -0.90 8.60 9.51
C LEU A 267 -1.73 9.86 9.83
N SER A 268 -1.16 11.03 9.57
CA SER A 268 -1.85 12.31 9.71
C SER A 268 -1.37 13.30 8.63
N TYR A 269 -1.96 14.47 8.58
CA TYR A 269 -1.66 15.47 7.55
C TYR A 269 -0.95 16.70 8.12
N LEU A 270 -0.04 17.28 7.32
CA LEU A 270 0.63 18.55 7.65
C LEU A 270 -0.22 19.76 7.30
N GLY A 271 -1.14 19.63 6.35
CA GLY A 271 -2.01 20.69 5.88
C GLY A 271 -3.17 21.02 6.83
N LYS A 272 -4.05 21.93 6.45
CA LYS A 272 -5.28 22.24 7.21
C LYS A 272 -6.28 21.07 7.21
N SER A 273 -6.18 20.18 6.23
CA SER A 273 -6.87 18.90 6.09
C SER A 273 -6.03 18.01 5.15
N TRP A 274 -6.51 16.80 4.86
CA TRP A 274 -5.86 15.89 3.90
C TRP A 274 -5.57 16.60 2.58
N SER A 275 -4.32 16.53 2.13
CA SER A 275 -3.84 17.11 0.87
C SER A 275 -4.17 18.60 0.65
N ALA A 276 -4.36 19.39 1.71
CA ALA A 276 -4.84 20.76 1.60
C ALA A 276 -3.91 21.78 2.28
N PRO A 277 -3.36 22.78 1.52
CA PRO A 277 -2.59 23.87 2.11
C PRO A 277 -3.48 24.84 2.91
N PRO A 278 -2.89 25.72 3.76
CA PRO A 278 -1.47 25.77 4.14
C PRO A 278 -1.09 24.75 5.22
N PRO A 279 0.21 24.64 5.60
CA PRO A 279 0.63 23.90 6.79
C PRO A 279 -0.09 24.39 8.04
N ARG A 280 -0.54 23.45 8.91
CA ARG A 280 -1.28 23.76 10.17
C ARG A 280 -0.39 23.78 11.40
N PHE A 281 0.83 23.27 11.32
CA PHE A 281 1.78 23.22 12.40
C PHE A 281 2.96 24.14 12.15
N THR A 282 3.55 24.66 13.23
CA THR A 282 4.90 25.22 13.18
C THR A 282 5.95 24.12 13.03
N ASP A 283 7.14 24.47 12.56
CA ASP A 283 8.27 23.52 12.44
C ASP A 283 8.60 22.85 13.79
N ALA A 284 8.55 23.61 14.89
CA ALA A 284 8.81 23.08 16.23
C ALA A 284 7.75 22.08 16.70
N GLU A 285 6.47 22.33 16.40
CA GLU A 285 5.38 21.44 16.78
C GLU A 285 5.47 20.10 16.02
N VAL A 286 5.67 20.14 14.72
CA VAL A 286 5.72 18.90 13.92
C VAL A 286 6.96 18.07 14.26
N VAL A 287 8.10 18.70 14.52
CA VAL A 287 9.33 18.03 15.00
C VAL A 287 9.03 17.34 16.34
N LYS A 288 8.47 18.09 17.31
CA LYS A 288 8.14 17.55 18.64
C LYS A 288 7.18 16.37 18.57
N ILE A 289 6.12 16.43 17.73
CA ILE A 289 5.19 15.33 17.55
C ILE A 289 5.90 14.11 16.99
N THR A 290 6.66 14.30 15.91
CA THR A 290 7.30 13.19 15.20
C THR A 290 8.38 12.52 16.03
N THR A 291 9.31 13.28 16.61
CA THR A 291 10.43 12.74 17.40
C THR A 291 9.92 11.98 18.62
N ARG A 292 8.94 12.53 19.35
CA ARG A 292 8.32 11.88 20.51
C ARG A 292 7.75 10.50 20.18
N LEU A 293 7.06 10.37 19.05
CA LEU A 293 6.45 9.10 18.62
C LEU A 293 7.50 8.10 18.13
N VAL A 294 8.50 8.57 17.39
CA VAL A 294 9.60 7.73 16.90
C VAL A 294 10.49 7.24 18.06
N GLU A 295 10.81 8.08 19.04
CA GLU A 295 11.55 7.69 20.26
C GLU A 295 10.81 6.62 21.06
N ALA A 296 9.48 6.65 21.06
CA ALA A 296 8.65 5.62 21.68
C ALA A 296 8.56 4.32 20.85
N GLY A 297 9.25 4.24 19.71
CA GLY A 297 9.27 3.06 18.82
C GLY A 297 8.10 3.00 17.84
N GLY A 298 7.30 4.05 17.72
CA GLY A 298 6.25 4.19 16.71
C GLY A 298 6.78 4.59 15.34
N VAL A 299 5.91 4.53 14.35
CA VAL A 299 6.18 4.98 12.97
C VAL A 299 5.20 6.09 12.62
N VAL A 300 5.68 7.14 11.95
CA VAL A 300 4.86 8.32 11.62
C VAL A 300 4.88 8.58 10.13
N THR A 301 3.71 8.73 9.55
CA THR A 301 3.55 9.16 8.15
C THR A 301 2.84 10.51 8.10
N TRP A 302 3.40 11.44 7.33
CA TRP A 302 2.80 12.74 7.10
C TRP A 302 2.29 12.89 5.69
N ASP A 303 1.00 13.16 5.55
CA ASP A 303 0.39 13.55 4.27
C ASP A 303 0.73 14.99 3.92
N VAL A 304 1.07 15.20 2.65
CA VAL A 304 1.36 16.50 2.05
C VAL A 304 0.59 16.68 0.74
N PRO A 305 0.14 17.90 0.41
CA PRO A 305 -0.48 18.16 -0.87
C PRO A 305 0.54 18.07 -2.01
N PRO A 306 0.17 17.55 -3.19
CA PRO A 306 0.97 17.66 -4.39
C PRO A 306 0.73 18.98 -5.12
N GLU A 307 1.72 19.49 -5.85
CA GLU A 307 1.54 20.36 -6.99
C GLU A 307 0.99 19.55 -8.19
N ALA A 308 0.56 20.23 -9.24
CA ALA A 308 0.00 19.56 -10.42
C ALA A 308 0.98 18.59 -11.10
N ASP A 309 2.27 18.87 -11.02
CA ASP A 309 3.38 18.04 -11.55
C ASP A 309 3.94 17.01 -10.55
N GLY A 310 3.24 16.80 -9.43
CA GLY A 310 3.59 15.83 -8.40
C GLY A 310 4.64 16.28 -7.40
N LEU A 311 5.12 17.52 -7.46
CA LEU A 311 6.09 18.05 -6.50
C LEU A 311 5.43 18.42 -5.18
N ILE A 312 6.23 18.42 -4.11
CA ILE A 312 5.80 18.87 -2.78
C ILE A 312 6.00 20.40 -2.71
N PRO A 313 4.98 21.21 -2.37
CA PRO A 313 5.12 22.66 -2.21
C PRO A 313 6.16 23.01 -1.15
N GLU A 314 6.96 24.05 -1.40
CA GLU A 314 8.12 24.42 -0.55
C GLU A 314 7.78 24.59 0.95
N PRO A 315 6.64 25.17 1.38
CA PRO A 315 6.31 25.24 2.80
C PRO A 315 6.24 23.88 3.50
N PHE A 316 5.73 22.85 2.81
CA PHE A 316 5.67 21.47 3.30
C PHE A 316 7.02 20.78 3.21
N LEU A 317 7.74 20.97 2.11
CA LEU A 317 9.07 20.40 1.93
C LEU A 317 10.05 20.89 3.02
N ARG A 318 9.97 22.16 3.39
CA ARG A 318 10.73 22.71 4.51
C ARG A 318 10.41 21.99 5.82
N GLN A 319 9.12 21.77 6.13
CA GLN A 319 8.72 21.02 7.33
C GLN A 319 9.22 19.58 7.31
N LEU A 320 9.15 18.90 6.16
CA LEU A 320 9.68 17.55 6.02
C LEU A 320 11.21 17.50 6.25
N ARG A 321 11.94 18.50 5.78
CA ARG A 321 13.40 18.59 6.02
C ARG A 321 13.73 18.71 7.50
N VAL A 322 13.07 19.60 8.24
CA VAL A 322 13.33 19.73 9.69
C VAL A 322 12.90 18.51 10.48
N ILE A 323 11.84 17.80 10.07
CA ILE A 323 11.47 16.50 10.61
C ILE A 323 12.61 15.49 10.39
N GLY A 324 13.09 15.38 9.14
CA GLY A 324 14.14 14.42 8.79
C GLY A 324 15.43 14.66 9.55
N GLU A 325 15.87 15.91 9.68
CA GLU A 325 17.05 16.28 10.47
C GLU A 325 16.89 15.90 11.95
N ALA A 326 15.71 16.18 12.53
CA ALA A 326 15.45 15.89 13.93
C ALA A 326 15.36 14.37 14.19
N VAL A 327 14.72 13.59 13.30
CA VAL A 327 14.65 12.13 13.44
C VAL A 327 16.04 11.48 13.27
N GLU A 328 16.87 11.97 12.35
CA GLU A 328 18.26 11.50 12.23
C GLU A 328 19.08 11.75 13.51
N ALA A 329 18.86 12.90 14.17
CA ALA A 329 19.60 13.26 15.39
C ALA A 329 19.28 12.36 16.61
N ILE A 330 18.07 11.79 16.68
CA ILE A 330 17.64 10.92 17.79
C ILE A 330 17.92 9.43 17.53
N ARG A 331 18.37 9.05 16.32
CA ARG A 331 18.66 7.63 16.02
C ARG A 331 19.96 7.20 16.70
N PRO A 332 19.98 5.96 17.26
CA PRO A 332 21.23 5.36 17.70
C PRO A 332 22.23 5.29 16.52
N ARG A 333 23.45 5.75 16.77
CA ARG A 333 24.55 5.61 15.81
C ARG A 333 25.03 4.17 15.71
#